data_6b63ee127e1f03399c374e9d9fdd2c3d
#
_entry.id   6b63ee127e1f03399c374e9d9fdd2c3d
#
_cell.length_a   1.000
_cell.length_b   1.000
_cell.length_c   1.000
_cell.angle_alpha   90.00
_cell.angle_beta   90.00
_cell.angle_gamma   90.00
#
_symmetry.space_group_name_H-M   'P 1'
#
loop_
_entity.id
_entity.type
_entity.pdbx_description
1 polymer ?
#
loop_
_entity_poly.entity_id
_entity_poly.type
_entity_poly.pdbx_seq_one_letter_code
_entity_poly.pdbx_strand_id
1 'polypeptide(L)'
;MKDYCERNFVSKGMCVQYAIHDSENNQGQRNLHCHIMLTLRGIDEQGKWMPKQRKVYQRDENGERIPDIDKKTGQQKVDKQNRKQWKCSTIQTNDWNSRENAKIWRKDLADTINAVNAKIGMTDKFWEYRSFKEQGLDIIPQIHLGEKASAMERAGIRT
;
A
#
# COMPACT_ATOMS: atom_id res chain seq x y z
N MET A 1 16.10 -5.32 8.24
CA MET A 1 15.27 -4.96 7.05
C MET A 1 14.92 -6.17 6.20
N LYS A 2 15.89 -7.03 5.83
CA LYS A 2 15.61 -8.23 5.02
C LYS A 2 14.48 -9.09 5.60
N ASP A 3 14.58 -9.50 6.86
CA ASP A 3 13.57 -10.36 7.51
C ASP A 3 12.19 -9.71 7.62
N TYR A 4 12.15 -8.38 7.78
CA TYR A 4 10.90 -7.61 7.75
C TYR A 4 10.24 -7.67 6.36
N CYS A 5 11.02 -7.46 5.30
CA CYS A 5 10.51 -7.54 3.92
C CYS A 5 10.04 -8.97 3.58
N GLU A 6 10.79 -9.97 4.01
CA GLU A 6 10.44 -11.38 3.80
C GLU A 6 9.09 -11.73 4.43
N ARG A 7 8.90 -11.43 5.72
CA ARG A 7 7.65 -11.73 6.43
C ARG A 7 6.43 -11.00 5.90
N ASN A 8 6.60 -9.73 5.55
CA ASN A 8 5.44 -8.87 5.24
C ASN A 8 5.07 -8.84 3.77
N PHE A 9 6.03 -9.06 2.88
CA PHE A 9 5.84 -8.82 1.45
C PHE A 9 6.20 -10.03 0.59
N VAL A 10 7.43 -10.53 0.69
CA VAL A 10 7.92 -11.60 -0.20
C VAL A 10 7.15 -12.89 0.01
N SER A 11 6.91 -13.27 1.27
CA SER A 11 6.11 -14.46 1.63
C SER A 11 4.67 -14.42 1.11
N LYS A 12 4.17 -13.23 0.76
CA LYS A 12 2.85 -13.02 0.15
C LYS A 12 2.90 -12.96 -1.38
N GLY A 13 4.07 -13.12 -1.98
CA GLY A 13 4.28 -13.10 -3.43
C GLY A 13 4.56 -11.72 -4.04
N MET A 14 4.85 -10.70 -3.23
CA MET A 14 5.28 -9.40 -3.73
C MET A 14 6.75 -9.45 -4.13
N CYS A 15 7.12 -8.77 -5.22
CA CYS A 15 8.52 -8.42 -5.47
C CYS A 15 8.86 -7.17 -4.66
N VAL A 16 10.02 -7.19 -4.04
CA VAL A 16 10.48 -6.13 -3.13
C VAL A 16 11.85 -5.65 -3.57
N GLN A 17 11.98 -4.34 -3.69
CA GLN A 17 13.27 -3.67 -3.78
C GLN A 17 13.38 -2.69 -2.63
N TYR A 18 14.50 -2.69 -1.89
CA TYR A 18 14.73 -1.68 -0.86
C TYR A 18 16.15 -1.12 -0.95
N ALA A 19 16.28 0.13 -0.53
CA ALA A 19 17.55 0.83 -0.42
C ALA A 19 17.61 1.54 0.94
N ILE A 20 18.74 1.41 1.62
CA ILE A 20 19.01 2.08 2.88
C ILE A 20 19.93 3.27 2.56
N HIS A 21 19.49 4.46 2.95
CA HIS A 21 20.22 5.70 2.76
C HIS A 21 20.66 6.26 4.11
N ASP A 22 21.88 6.74 4.16
CA ASP A 22 22.45 7.45 5.28
C ASP A 22 22.84 8.86 4.79
N SER A 23 21.85 9.73 4.73
CA SER A 23 22.01 11.12 4.28
C SER A 23 21.97 12.09 5.47
N GLU A 24 22.39 13.30 5.25
CA GLU A 24 22.16 14.41 6.18
C GLU A 24 20.84 15.13 5.83
N ASN A 25 20.13 15.59 6.87
CA ASN A 25 19.01 16.49 6.67
C ASN A 25 19.49 17.94 6.45
N ASN A 26 18.59 18.87 6.18
CA ASN A 26 18.91 20.28 5.95
C ASN A 26 19.55 21.00 7.17
N GLN A 27 19.63 20.33 8.33
CA GLN A 27 20.24 20.81 9.56
C GLN A 27 21.60 20.14 9.84
N GLY A 28 22.12 19.34 8.90
CA GLY A 28 23.37 18.59 9.06
C GLY A 28 23.24 17.39 10.01
N GLN A 29 22.02 16.97 10.36
CA GLN A 29 21.81 15.82 11.22
C GLN A 29 21.66 14.56 10.38
N ARG A 30 22.17 13.45 10.89
CA ARG A 30 22.07 12.15 10.25
C ARG A 30 20.60 11.72 10.10
N ASN A 31 20.21 11.39 8.88
CA ASN A 31 18.87 10.95 8.53
C ASN A 31 18.88 9.55 7.89
N LEU A 32 19.16 8.54 8.70
CA LEU A 32 19.13 7.15 8.25
C LEU A 32 17.71 6.72 7.96
N HIS A 33 17.43 6.34 6.71
CA HIS A 33 16.10 5.91 6.28
C HIS A 33 16.17 4.82 5.21
N CYS A 34 15.04 4.14 5.01
CA CYS A 34 14.91 3.07 4.03
C CYS A 34 13.74 3.34 3.10
N HIS A 35 13.97 3.26 1.80
CA HIS A 35 12.93 3.21 0.79
C HIS A 35 12.62 1.76 0.46
N ILE A 36 11.35 1.40 0.46
CA ILE A 36 10.88 0.07 0.07
C ILE A 36 9.88 0.25 -1.06
N MET A 37 10.19 -0.34 -2.22
CA MET A 37 9.30 -0.39 -3.37
C MET A 37 8.69 -1.78 -3.49
N LEU A 38 7.37 -1.85 -3.60
CA LEU A 38 6.59 -3.06 -3.63
C LEU A 38 5.80 -3.16 -4.93
N THR A 39 5.60 -4.38 -5.42
CA THR A 39 4.69 -4.62 -6.53
C THR A 39 3.26 -4.80 -6.04
N LEU A 40 2.29 -4.33 -6.84
CA LEU A 40 0.86 -4.57 -6.62
C LEU A 40 0.35 -5.81 -7.36
N ARG A 41 1.25 -6.54 -8.00
CA ARG A 41 0.97 -7.77 -8.74
C ARG A 41 1.96 -8.84 -8.30
N GLY A 42 1.46 -10.03 -8.06
CA GLY A 42 2.31 -11.19 -7.83
C GLY A 42 2.89 -11.74 -9.13
N ILE A 43 3.85 -12.62 -8.98
CA ILE A 43 4.41 -13.45 -10.04
C ILE A 43 3.96 -14.88 -9.79
N ASP A 44 3.50 -15.59 -10.82
CA ASP A 44 3.17 -17.01 -10.74
C ASP A 44 4.43 -17.89 -10.74
N GLU A 45 4.24 -19.20 -10.58
CA GLU A 45 5.33 -20.18 -10.54
C GLU A 45 6.14 -20.25 -11.86
N GLN A 46 5.58 -19.76 -12.96
CA GLN A 46 6.22 -19.67 -14.26
C GLN A 46 6.93 -18.32 -14.49
N GLY A 47 6.98 -17.45 -13.47
CA GLY A 47 7.62 -16.14 -13.56
C GLY A 47 6.80 -15.09 -14.30
N LYS A 48 5.50 -15.32 -14.54
CA LYS A 48 4.61 -14.41 -15.25
C LYS A 48 3.84 -13.54 -14.28
N TRP A 49 3.65 -12.25 -14.62
CA TRP A 49 2.86 -11.33 -13.84
C TRP A 49 1.39 -11.73 -13.77
N MET A 50 0.88 -11.91 -12.58
CA MET A 50 -0.54 -12.12 -12.33
C MET A 50 -1.36 -10.85 -12.62
N PRO A 51 -2.64 -10.97 -13.03
CA PRO A 51 -3.50 -9.81 -13.25
C PRO A 51 -3.79 -9.10 -11.91
N LYS A 52 -3.81 -7.76 -11.90
CA LYS A 52 -4.19 -6.96 -10.73
C LYS A 52 -5.66 -7.12 -10.35
N GLN A 53 -6.49 -7.34 -11.36
CA GLN A 53 -7.94 -7.43 -11.24
C GLN A 53 -8.46 -8.53 -12.16
N ARG A 54 -9.58 -9.14 -11.80
CA ARG A 54 -10.30 -10.08 -12.66
C ARG A 54 -11.77 -9.74 -12.72
N LYS A 55 -12.39 -10.03 -13.87
CA LYS A 55 -13.84 -9.94 -14.05
C LYS A 55 -14.50 -11.19 -13.49
N VAL A 56 -15.53 -11.01 -12.68
CA VAL A 56 -16.42 -12.07 -12.22
C VAL A 56 -17.77 -11.83 -12.87
N TYR A 57 -18.19 -12.73 -13.75
CA TYR A 57 -19.44 -12.63 -14.46
C TYR A 57 -20.59 -13.09 -13.58
N GLN A 58 -21.67 -12.31 -13.61
CA GLN A 58 -22.93 -12.73 -13.01
C GLN A 58 -23.54 -13.89 -13.83
N ARG A 59 -24.09 -14.86 -13.13
CA ARG A 59 -24.72 -16.04 -13.73
C ARG A 59 -26.15 -16.12 -13.26
N ASP A 60 -27.02 -16.68 -14.13
CA ASP A 60 -28.39 -17.01 -13.81
C ASP A 60 -28.51 -18.35 -13.05
N GLU A 61 -29.74 -18.78 -12.80
CA GLU A 61 -30.04 -20.05 -12.09
C GLU A 61 -29.53 -21.28 -12.84
N ASN A 62 -29.36 -21.18 -14.15
CA ASN A 62 -28.86 -22.26 -15.03
C ASN A 62 -27.31 -22.21 -15.14
N GLY A 63 -26.64 -21.23 -14.50
CA GLY A 63 -25.21 -21.06 -14.56
C GLY A 63 -24.70 -20.30 -15.80
N GLU A 64 -25.60 -19.79 -16.65
CA GLU A 64 -25.24 -19.01 -17.82
C GLU A 64 -24.94 -17.54 -17.48
N ARG A 65 -24.12 -16.89 -18.32
CA ARG A 65 -23.78 -15.47 -18.10
C ARG A 65 -24.96 -14.57 -18.42
N ILE A 66 -25.28 -13.63 -17.55
CA ILE A 66 -26.34 -12.65 -17.74
C ILE A 66 -25.90 -11.58 -18.73
N PRO A 67 -26.63 -11.33 -19.83
CA PRO A 67 -26.32 -10.28 -20.79
C PRO A 67 -26.32 -8.88 -20.15
N ASP A 68 -25.38 -8.03 -20.53
CA ASP A 68 -25.43 -6.60 -20.18
C ASP A 68 -26.28 -5.86 -21.22
N ILE A 69 -27.50 -5.51 -20.83
CA ILE A 69 -28.49 -4.88 -21.71
C ILE A 69 -28.36 -3.35 -21.61
N ASP A 70 -28.33 -2.68 -22.73
CA ASP A 70 -28.43 -1.23 -22.80
C ASP A 70 -29.88 -0.80 -22.49
N LYS A 71 -30.04 0.05 -21.47
CA LYS A 71 -31.35 0.52 -21.00
C LYS A 71 -32.12 1.37 -22.02
N LYS A 72 -31.43 1.98 -22.98
CA LYS A 72 -32.05 2.84 -23.99
C LYS A 72 -32.51 2.07 -25.20
N THR A 73 -31.73 1.09 -25.65
CA THR A 73 -31.98 0.34 -26.87
C THR A 73 -32.64 -1.02 -26.63
N GLY A 74 -32.59 -1.54 -25.39
CA GLY A 74 -33.07 -2.88 -25.04
C GLY A 74 -32.19 -4.01 -25.62
N GLN A 75 -31.09 -3.70 -26.28
CA GLN A 75 -30.19 -4.68 -26.89
C GLN A 75 -28.99 -5.00 -26.01
N GLN A 76 -28.40 -6.17 -26.20
CA GLN A 76 -27.16 -6.53 -25.52
C GLN A 76 -26.02 -5.63 -25.98
N LYS A 77 -25.32 -5.02 -25.05
CA LYS A 77 -24.14 -4.20 -25.32
C LYS A 77 -23.06 -5.00 -26.02
N VAL A 78 -22.34 -4.33 -26.91
CA VAL A 78 -21.16 -4.87 -27.58
C VAL A 78 -19.95 -3.93 -27.32
N ASP A 79 -18.75 -4.48 -27.37
CA ASP A 79 -17.53 -3.68 -27.30
C ASP A 79 -17.15 -3.09 -28.70
N LYS A 80 -16.03 -2.38 -28.74
CA LYS A 80 -15.51 -1.77 -30.00
C LYS A 80 -15.17 -2.79 -31.08
N GLN A 81 -15.02 -4.07 -30.72
CA GLN A 81 -14.76 -5.17 -31.63
C GLN A 81 -16.03 -6.01 -31.89
N ASN A 82 -17.23 -5.46 -31.60
CA ASN A 82 -18.53 -6.10 -31.78
C ASN A 82 -18.72 -7.41 -30.97
N ARG A 83 -17.96 -7.59 -29.85
CA ARG A 83 -18.12 -8.75 -28.94
C ARG A 83 -19.17 -8.44 -27.90
N LYS A 84 -20.10 -9.38 -27.68
CA LYS A 84 -21.18 -9.29 -26.69
C LYS A 84 -20.63 -9.04 -25.28
N GLN A 85 -21.22 -8.10 -24.54
CA GLN A 85 -20.89 -7.80 -23.17
C GLN A 85 -21.85 -8.52 -22.20
N TRP A 86 -21.30 -8.87 -21.03
CA TRP A 86 -21.99 -9.62 -20.00
C TRP A 86 -21.90 -8.86 -18.68
N LYS A 87 -22.93 -8.92 -17.87
CA LYS A 87 -22.90 -8.33 -16.53
C LYS A 87 -21.76 -8.93 -15.74
N CYS A 88 -20.89 -8.08 -15.26
CA CYS A 88 -19.73 -8.49 -14.45
C CYS A 88 -19.37 -7.42 -13.42
N SER A 89 -18.76 -7.85 -12.34
CA SER A 89 -18.04 -7.02 -11.39
C SER A 89 -16.54 -7.23 -11.57
N THR A 90 -15.76 -6.19 -11.26
CA THR A 90 -14.30 -6.30 -11.22
C THR A 90 -13.88 -6.46 -9.77
N ILE A 91 -13.18 -7.55 -9.47
CA ILE A 91 -12.62 -7.80 -8.15
C ILE A 91 -11.09 -7.71 -8.18
N GLN A 92 -10.50 -7.26 -7.09
CA GLN A 92 -9.05 -7.31 -6.89
C GLN A 92 -8.62 -8.77 -6.73
N THR A 93 -7.44 -9.11 -7.26
CA THR A 93 -6.88 -10.47 -7.12
C THR A 93 -6.15 -10.67 -5.80
N ASN A 94 -5.82 -9.58 -5.12
CA ASN A 94 -5.19 -9.55 -3.81
C ASN A 94 -5.71 -8.35 -3.00
N ASP A 95 -5.39 -8.31 -1.71
CA ASP A 95 -5.74 -7.25 -0.76
C ASP A 95 -4.58 -6.28 -0.46
N TRP A 96 -3.48 -6.35 -1.22
CA TRP A 96 -2.24 -5.65 -0.90
C TRP A 96 -2.37 -4.12 -0.79
N ASN A 97 -3.40 -3.56 -1.43
CA ASN A 97 -3.70 -2.14 -1.39
C ASN A 97 -4.71 -1.77 -0.27
N SER A 98 -5.03 -2.70 0.62
CA SER A 98 -5.92 -2.45 1.76
C SER A 98 -5.23 -1.54 2.78
N ARG A 99 -6.00 -0.62 3.37
CA ARG A 99 -5.54 0.24 4.48
C ARG A 99 -5.15 -0.54 5.72
N GLU A 100 -5.75 -1.72 5.94
CA GLU A 100 -5.43 -2.59 7.07
C GLU A 100 -3.99 -3.11 6.99
N ASN A 101 -3.49 -3.40 5.79
CA ASN A 101 -2.10 -3.80 5.60
C ASN A 101 -1.11 -2.74 6.10
N ALA A 102 -1.40 -1.45 5.91
CA ALA A 102 -0.53 -0.39 6.39
C ALA A 102 -0.39 -0.40 7.93
N LYS A 103 -1.45 -0.72 8.66
CA LYS A 103 -1.42 -0.85 10.13
C LYS A 103 -0.60 -2.07 10.55
N ILE A 104 -0.80 -3.21 9.89
CA ILE A 104 -0.07 -4.45 10.15
C ILE A 104 1.42 -4.23 9.91
N TRP A 105 1.79 -3.64 8.78
CA TRP A 105 3.19 -3.39 8.43
C TRP A 105 3.86 -2.40 9.37
N ARG A 106 3.16 -1.33 9.77
CA ARG A 106 3.67 -0.36 10.75
C ARG A 106 3.91 -1.01 12.11
N LYS A 107 2.98 -1.85 12.56
CA LYS A 107 3.13 -2.58 13.82
C LYS A 107 4.34 -3.52 13.78
N ASP A 108 4.45 -4.36 12.76
CA ASP A 108 5.58 -5.30 12.64
C ASP A 108 6.93 -4.58 12.48
N LEU A 109 6.95 -3.41 11.83
CA LEU A 109 8.16 -2.59 11.75
C LEU A 109 8.58 -2.07 13.12
N ALA A 110 7.65 -1.52 13.89
CA ALA A 110 7.90 -1.03 15.24
C ALA A 110 8.39 -2.16 16.16
N ASP A 111 7.70 -3.31 16.13
CA ASP A 111 8.07 -4.50 16.90
C ASP A 111 9.47 -4.99 16.50
N THR A 112 9.80 -4.98 15.21
CA THR A 112 11.13 -5.37 14.71
C THR A 112 12.22 -4.42 15.20
N ILE A 113 11.99 -3.11 15.14
CA ILE A 113 12.94 -2.10 15.62
C ILE A 113 13.13 -2.25 17.14
N ASN A 114 12.04 -2.36 17.89
CA ASN A 114 12.08 -2.51 19.35
C ASN A 114 12.83 -3.79 19.77
N ALA A 115 12.63 -4.89 19.05
CA ALA A 115 13.37 -6.13 19.32
C ALA A 115 14.88 -6.00 19.03
N VAL A 116 15.26 -5.25 17.98
CA VAL A 116 16.67 -4.95 17.71
C VAL A 116 17.26 -4.04 18.78
N ASN A 117 16.55 -2.96 19.14
CA ASN A 117 16.97 -2.03 20.19
C ASN A 117 17.21 -2.76 21.52
N ALA A 118 16.29 -3.65 21.92
CA ALA A 118 16.46 -4.45 23.13
C ALA A 118 17.71 -5.34 23.08
N LYS A 119 18.01 -5.97 21.92
CA LYS A 119 19.19 -6.82 21.75
C LYS A 119 20.51 -6.06 21.88
N ILE A 120 20.53 -4.80 21.49
CA ILE A 120 21.73 -3.95 21.57
C ILE A 120 21.77 -3.04 22.82
N GLY A 121 20.83 -3.24 23.75
CA GLY A 121 20.78 -2.50 25.02
C GLY A 121 20.21 -1.08 24.93
N MET A 122 19.58 -0.70 23.80
CA MET A 122 18.94 0.61 23.61
C MET A 122 17.48 0.57 24.08
N THR A 123 17.26 0.41 25.37
CA THR A 123 15.91 0.26 25.94
C THR A 123 15.18 1.59 26.18
N ASP A 124 15.88 2.71 26.10
CA ASP A 124 15.34 4.07 26.22
C ASP A 124 14.61 4.56 24.96
N LYS A 125 14.79 3.87 23.83
CA LYS A 125 14.19 4.21 22.54
C LYS A 125 13.14 3.18 22.16
N PHE A 126 11.88 3.54 22.40
CA PHE A 126 10.73 2.72 22.03
C PHE A 126 9.97 3.33 20.84
N TRP A 127 9.70 2.52 19.81
CA TRP A 127 8.94 2.91 18.63
C TRP A 127 7.49 2.51 18.81
N GLU A 128 6.60 3.51 18.82
CA GLU A 128 5.15 3.32 18.89
C GLU A 128 4.54 3.43 17.49
N TYR A 129 3.70 2.46 17.12
CA TYR A 129 3.05 2.42 15.81
C TYR A 129 1.67 3.06 15.78
N ARG A 130 1.02 3.20 16.94
CA ARG A 130 -0.32 3.78 17.08
C ARG A 130 -0.27 5.30 16.91
N SER A 131 -1.35 5.86 16.38
CA SER A 131 -1.52 7.33 16.36
C SER A 131 -1.65 7.90 17.78
N PHE A 132 -1.38 9.18 17.96
CA PHE A 132 -1.55 9.85 19.27
C PHE A 132 -2.97 9.68 19.82
N LYS A 133 -3.98 9.74 18.96
CA LYS A 133 -5.38 9.50 19.34
C LYS A 133 -5.60 8.07 19.85
N GLU A 134 -5.03 7.07 19.19
CA GLU A 134 -5.15 5.66 19.64
C GLU A 134 -4.38 5.38 20.94
N GLN A 135 -3.39 6.19 21.24
CA GLN A 135 -2.66 6.16 22.52
C GLN A 135 -3.37 6.92 23.63
N GLY A 136 -4.45 7.65 23.32
CA GLY A 136 -5.16 8.51 24.29
C GLY A 136 -4.41 9.81 24.61
N LEU A 137 -3.45 10.22 23.76
CA LEU A 137 -2.67 11.44 23.94
C LEU A 137 -3.37 12.60 23.23
N ASP A 138 -3.53 13.72 23.95
CA ASP A 138 -4.06 14.96 23.39
C ASP A 138 -2.93 15.78 22.74
N ILE A 139 -2.38 15.21 21.66
CA ILE A 139 -1.31 15.82 20.88
C ILE A 139 -1.81 15.98 19.44
N ILE A 140 -1.71 17.21 18.92
CA ILE A 140 -2.00 17.51 17.52
C ILE A 140 -0.77 17.10 16.68
N PRO A 141 -0.92 16.16 15.73
CA PRO A 141 0.18 15.78 14.86
C PRO A 141 0.65 16.96 14.00
N GLN A 142 1.97 17.07 13.81
CA GLN A 142 2.52 18.06 12.88
C GLN A 142 2.02 17.78 11.45
N ILE A 143 1.56 18.81 10.77
CA ILE A 143 1.17 18.73 9.37
C ILE A 143 2.44 18.75 8.51
N HIS A 144 2.59 17.76 7.64
CA HIS A 144 3.67 17.76 6.65
C HIS A 144 3.32 18.70 5.50
N LEU A 145 3.94 19.87 5.49
CA LEU A 145 3.67 20.93 4.51
C LEU A 145 4.18 20.63 3.10
N GLY A 146 5.14 19.70 2.98
CA GLY A 146 5.88 19.48 1.75
C GLY A 146 6.98 20.53 1.52
N GLU A 147 7.83 20.28 0.54
CA GLU A 147 9.04 21.09 0.32
C GLU A 147 8.70 22.54 -0.06
N LYS A 148 7.76 22.71 -0.99
CA LYS A 148 7.37 24.04 -1.49
C LYS A 148 6.78 24.93 -0.40
N ALA A 149 5.80 24.43 0.36
CA ALA A 149 5.17 25.20 1.44
C ALA A 149 6.17 25.49 2.58
N SER A 150 7.00 24.52 2.94
CA SER A 150 8.07 24.72 3.92
C SER A 150 9.13 25.76 3.49
N ALA A 151 9.42 25.84 2.19
CA ALA A 151 10.31 26.88 1.66
C ALA A 151 9.67 28.26 1.72
N MET A 152 8.36 28.36 1.41
CA MET A 152 7.61 29.62 1.53
C MET A 152 7.55 30.11 2.97
N GLU A 153 7.25 29.25 3.94
CA GLU A 153 7.23 29.63 5.35
C GLU A 153 8.60 30.06 5.87
N ARG A 154 9.68 29.38 5.46
CA ARG A 154 11.05 29.81 5.79
C ARG A 154 11.37 31.20 5.22
N ALA A 155 10.78 31.55 4.09
CA ALA A 155 10.91 32.89 3.49
C ALA A 155 9.94 33.92 4.10
N GLY A 156 9.20 33.58 5.16
CA GLY A 156 8.21 34.46 5.82
C GLY A 156 6.90 34.64 5.04
N ILE A 157 6.67 33.80 4.02
CA ILE A 157 5.44 33.81 3.23
C ILE A 157 4.45 32.85 3.88
N ARG A 158 3.29 33.36 4.30
CA ARG A 158 2.23 32.55 4.90
C ARG A 158 1.60 31.63 3.84
N THR A 159 1.50 30.34 4.13
CA THR A 159 0.88 29.30 3.27
C THR A 159 -0.54 28.99 3.67
#